data_a4366e85e304882a9cb1f570945a9853
#
_entry.id   a4366e85e304882a9cb1f570945a9853
#
_cell.length_a   1.000
_cell.length_b   1.000
_cell.length_c   1.000
_cell.angle_alpha   90.00
_cell.angle_beta   90.00
_cell.angle_gamma   90.00
#
_symmetry.space_group_name_H-M   'P 1'
#
loop_
_entity.id
_entity.type
_entity.pdbx_description
1 polymer ?
#
loop_
_entity_poly.entity_id
_entity_poly.type
_entity_poly.pdbx_seq_one_letter_code
_entity_poly.pdbx_strand_id
1 'polypeptide(L)'
;DIRDAWQTQMSLVVDRELEPQLNAYLATLPAGGPRTLADLISGYKALPATGPYPPVSQVRIDYYETVVNSPGASDVAYLYTLTNKLPSSRIEVVAEMNEKALDALVFPTMPCPASPLFTVEEDPGYVCNVPDPYVPGYMGCVTGFPEITVPAGFTTNGLPVGVSFFGRPYAEPRLIGLAYAYEQATGARKPPPSTPPLN
;
A
#
# COMPACT_ATOMS: atom_id res chain seq x y z
N ASP A 1 -3.47 -17.90 9.01
CA ASP A 1 -3.37 -17.61 7.58
C ASP A 1 -2.14 -16.72 7.36
N ILE A 2 -1.34 -16.99 6.33
CA ILE A 2 -0.12 -16.23 6.00
C ILE A 2 -0.43 -14.75 5.74
N ARG A 3 -1.61 -14.45 5.22
CA ARG A 3 -2.09 -13.09 4.98
C ARG A 3 -2.25 -12.28 6.26
N ASP A 4 -2.86 -12.86 7.27
CA ASP A 4 -3.05 -12.21 8.58
C ASP A 4 -1.70 -11.97 9.25
N ALA A 5 -0.76 -12.90 9.06
CA ALA A 5 0.60 -12.73 9.56
C ALA A 5 1.32 -11.56 8.88
N TRP A 6 1.20 -11.41 7.56
CA TRP A 6 1.82 -10.32 6.82
C TRP A 6 1.21 -8.95 7.15
N GLN A 7 -0.11 -8.88 7.26
CA GLN A 7 -0.79 -7.66 7.71
C GLN A 7 -0.29 -7.24 9.09
N THR A 8 -0.26 -8.18 10.04
CA THR A 8 0.21 -7.91 11.41
C THR A 8 1.66 -7.44 11.43
N GLN A 9 2.55 -8.07 10.65
CA GLN A 9 3.95 -7.67 10.55
C GLN A 9 4.07 -6.25 9.98
N MET A 10 3.37 -5.95 8.90
CA MET A 10 3.42 -4.66 8.24
C MET A 10 2.86 -3.55 9.12
N SER A 11 1.71 -3.76 9.74
CA SER A 11 1.11 -2.79 10.65
C SER A 11 2.03 -2.49 11.83
N LEU A 12 2.62 -3.51 12.44
CA LEU A 12 3.54 -3.31 13.55
C LEU A 12 4.77 -2.48 13.16
N VAL A 13 5.37 -2.73 11.99
CA VAL A 13 6.53 -1.95 11.49
C VAL A 13 6.12 -0.50 11.25
N VAL A 14 5.01 -0.28 10.53
CA VAL A 14 4.50 1.06 10.22
C VAL A 14 4.20 1.84 11.51
N ASP A 15 3.52 1.23 12.46
CA ASP A 15 3.13 1.89 13.72
C ASP A 15 4.33 2.30 14.59
N ARG A 16 5.47 1.62 14.46
CA ARG A 16 6.68 1.92 15.24
C ARG A 16 7.64 2.87 14.53
N GLU A 17 7.56 2.94 13.20
CA GLU A 17 8.48 3.75 12.40
C GLU A 17 7.86 5.05 11.90
N LEU A 18 6.54 5.15 11.77
CA LEU A 18 5.87 6.30 11.15
C LEU A 18 6.21 7.62 11.87
N GLU A 19 6.06 7.68 13.19
CA GLU A 19 6.31 8.92 13.91
C GLU A 19 7.76 9.40 13.78
N PRO A 20 8.81 8.62 14.12
CA PRO A 20 10.18 9.09 14.05
C PRO A 20 10.61 9.45 12.63
N GLN A 21 10.21 8.68 11.62
CA GLN A 21 10.55 8.96 10.22
C GLN A 21 9.84 10.23 9.72
N LEU A 22 8.55 10.38 10.02
CA LEU A 22 7.80 11.58 9.64
C LEU A 22 8.33 12.82 10.34
N ASN A 23 8.62 12.76 11.64
CA ASN A 23 9.20 13.87 12.38
C ASN A 23 10.56 14.28 11.80
N ALA A 24 11.42 13.31 11.45
CA ALA A 24 12.69 13.58 10.79
C ALA A 24 12.50 14.27 9.43
N TYR A 25 11.54 13.83 8.63
CA TYR A 25 11.21 14.47 7.36
C TYR A 25 10.68 15.90 7.57
N LEU A 26 9.71 16.09 8.45
CA LEU A 26 9.11 17.40 8.72
C LEU A 26 10.16 18.40 9.22
N ALA A 27 11.16 17.95 9.96
CA ALA A 27 12.26 18.81 10.42
C ALA A 27 13.09 19.38 9.28
N THR A 28 13.10 18.77 8.09
CA THR A 28 13.82 19.27 6.90
C THR A 28 13.09 20.38 6.15
N LEU A 29 11.78 20.56 6.40
CA LEU A 29 10.97 21.53 5.68
C LEU A 29 11.25 22.97 6.14
N PRO A 30 10.94 24.02 5.34
CA PRO A 30 11.05 25.42 5.74
C PRO A 30 10.28 25.75 7.01
N ALA A 31 10.71 26.75 7.75
CA ALA A 31 10.04 27.19 8.97
C ALA A 31 8.59 27.66 8.70
N GLY A 32 7.69 27.49 9.70
CA GLY A 32 6.30 27.94 9.65
C GLY A 32 5.27 26.83 9.42
N GLY A 33 5.70 25.60 9.14
CA GLY A 33 4.83 24.42 9.05
C GLY A 33 4.97 23.48 10.25
N PRO A 34 4.20 22.38 10.27
CA PRO A 34 4.29 21.34 11.30
C PRO A 34 5.68 20.71 11.31
N ARG A 35 6.16 20.33 12.48
CA ARG A 35 7.48 19.71 12.70
C ARG A 35 7.39 18.28 13.18
N THR A 36 6.22 17.91 13.70
CA THR A 36 5.97 16.58 14.27
C THR A 36 4.63 16.05 13.81
N LEU A 37 4.43 14.75 13.98
CA LEU A 37 3.12 14.11 13.80
C LEU A 37 2.08 14.72 14.75
N ALA A 38 2.46 15.07 15.98
CA ALA A 38 1.59 15.75 16.92
C ALA A 38 1.13 17.12 16.43
N ASP A 39 2.03 17.91 15.78
CA ASP A 39 1.66 19.17 15.15
C ASP A 39 0.66 18.98 14.00
N LEU A 40 0.85 17.93 13.19
CA LEU A 40 -0.09 17.58 12.11
C LEU A 40 -1.47 17.21 12.67
N ILE A 41 -1.54 16.39 13.72
CA ILE A 41 -2.80 16.03 14.39
C ILE A 41 -3.50 17.30 14.89
N SER A 42 -2.77 18.17 15.54
CA SER A 42 -3.30 19.46 16.04
C SER A 42 -3.84 20.33 14.90
N GLY A 43 -3.10 20.41 13.81
CA GLY A 43 -3.51 21.12 12.60
C GLY A 43 -4.78 20.52 11.97
N TYR A 44 -4.86 19.21 11.86
CA TYR A 44 -6.06 18.52 11.33
C TYR A 44 -7.31 18.76 12.17
N LYS A 45 -7.17 18.73 13.50
CA LYS A 45 -8.28 19.04 14.43
C LYS A 45 -8.74 20.49 14.37
N ALA A 46 -7.86 21.39 13.97
CA ALA A 46 -8.16 22.81 13.81
C ALA A 46 -8.76 23.17 12.44
N LEU A 47 -8.77 22.26 11.48
CA LEU A 47 -9.37 22.52 10.15
C LEU A 47 -10.89 22.71 10.28
N PRO A 48 -11.46 23.72 9.58
CA PRO A 48 -12.90 23.92 9.58
C PRO A 48 -13.61 22.73 8.93
N ALA A 49 -14.78 22.39 9.45
CA ALA A 49 -15.63 21.31 8.89
C ALA A 49 -16.09 21.60 7.44
N THR A 50 -16.08 22.87 7.03
CA THR A 50 -16.44 23.35 5.70
C THR A 50 -15.28 24.13 5.08
N GLY A 51 -14.92 23.82 3.84
CA GLY A 51 -13.79 24.46 3.16
C GLY A 51 -13.51 23.83 1.80
N PRO A 52 -12.48 24.31 1.09
CA PRO A 52 -12.12 23.78 -0.23
C PRO A 52 -11.50 22.37 -0.15
N TYR A 53 -11.10 21.95 1.04
CA TYR A 53 -10.56 20.61 1.27
C TYR A 53 -11.48 19.83 2.19
N PRO A 54 -11.70 18.53 1.91
CA PRO A 54 -12.48 17.69 2.81
C PRO A 54 -11.78 17.58 4.18
N PRO A 55 -12.55 17.50 5.28
CA PRO A 55 -11.99 17.31 6.61
C PRO A 55 -11.24 15.96 6.67
N VAL A 56 -10.19 15.92 7.46
CA VAL A 56 -9.48 14.67 7.71
C VAL A 56 -10.42 13.73 8.50
N SER A 57 -10.49 12.47 8.06
CA SER A 57 -11.32 11.46 8.72
C SER A 57 -10.91 11.30 10.19
N GLN A 58 -11.90 11.22 11.11
CA GLN A 58 -11.64 10.98 12.52
C GLN A 58 -10.87 9.67 12.73
N VAL A 59 -11.20 8.61 11.97
CA VAL A 59 -10.47 7.33 12.00
C VAL A 59 -8.97 7.52 11.72
N ARG A 60 -8.62 8.43 10.82
CA ARG A 60 -7.20 8.74 10.52
C ARG A 60 -6.54 9.49 11.66
N ILE A 61 -7.24 10.40 12.29
CA ILE A 61 -6.74 11.15 13.47
C ILE A 61 -6.51 10.18 14.62
N ASP A 62 -7.47 9.32 14.93
CA ASP A 62 -7.39 8.31 16.00
C ASP A 62 -6.20 7.34 15.75
N TYR A 63 -6.00 6.93 14.50
CA TYR A 63 -4.86 6.12 14.13
C TYR A 63 -3.53 6.84 14.42
N TYR A 64 -3.39 8.10 14.03
CA TYR A 64 -2.17 8.87 14.30
C TYR A 64 -1.92 9.08 15.79
N GLU A 65 -2.97 9.28 16.58
CA GLU A 65 -2.86 9.35 18.05
C GLU A 65 -2.38 8.01 18.65
N THR A 66 -2.83 6.89 18.09
CA THR A 66 -2.33 5.56 18.49
C THR A 66 -0.84 5.42 18.19
N VAL A 67 -0.38 5.89 17.02
CA VAL A 67 1.03 5.87 16.62
C VAL A 67 1.90 6.70 17.55
N VAL A 68 1.50 7.95 17.86
CA VAL A 68 2.23 8.86 18.79
C VAL A 68 2.37 8.24 20.18
N ASN A 69 1.37 7.48 20.64
CA ASN A 69 1.39 6.81 21.94
C ASN A 69 2.02 5.41 21.91
N SER A 70 2.61 5.01 20.78
CA SER A 70 3.24 3.69 20.63
C SER A 70 4.59 3.60 21.35
N PRO A 71 5.06 2.39 21.72
CA PRO A 71 6.37 2.20 22.35
C PRO A 71 7.56 2.56 21.42
N GLY A 72 7.31 2.84 20.14
CA GLY A 72 8.35 3.18 19.16
C GLY A 72 9.32 2.03 18.87
N ALA A 73 10.53 2.36 18.42
CA ALA A 73 11.54 1.42 17.96
C ALA A 73 12.14 0.51 19.07
N SER A 74 11.85 0.76 20.34
CA SER A 74 12.28 -0.09 21.47
C SER A 74 11.31 -1.23 21.78
N ASP A 75 10.19 -1.32 21.08
CA ASP A 75 9.20 -2.40 21.25
C ASP A 75 9.83 -3.77 20.93
N VAL A 76 9.77 -4.68 21.89
CA VAL A 76 10.31 -6.04 21.74
C VAL A 76 9.63 -6.80 20.60
N ALA A 77 8.31 -6.63 20.41
CA ALA A 77 7.57 -7.28 19.34
C ALA A 77 8.01 -6.74 17.97
N TYR A 78 8.26 -5.44 17.86
CA TYR A 78 8.81 -4.81 16.65
C TYR A 78 10.22 -5.35 16.34
N LEU A 79 11.12 -5.34 17.29
CA LEU A 79 12.49 -5.87 17.12
C LEU A 79 12.47 -7.35 16.72
N TYR A 80 11.62 -8.17 17.36
CA TYR A 80 11.45 -9.57 16.99
C TYR A 80 10.89 -9.73 15.56
N THR A 81 9.99 -8.86 15.16
CA THR A 81 9.44 -8.87 13.79
C THR A 81 10.54 -8.59 12.77
N LEU A 82 11.37 -7.56 12.98
CA LEU A 82 12.46 -7.21 12.07
C LEU A 82 13.52 -8.32 11.96
N THR A 83 13.86 -8.94 13.10
CA THR A 83 14.99 -9.88 13.16
C THR A 83 14.61 -11.33 12.87
N ASN A 84 13.34 -11.68 12.98
CA ASN A 84 12.88 -13.06 12.84
C ASN A 84 11.75 -13.21 11.82
N LYS A 85 10.61 -12.50 12.01
CA LYS A 85 9.42 -12.74 11.19
C LYS A 85 9.61 -12.32 9.72
N LEU A 86 10.15 -11.12 9.46
CA LEU A 86 10.40 -10.67 8.09
C LEU A 86 11.42 -11.55 7.35
N PRO A 87 12.57 -11.94 7.97
CA PRO A 87 13.47 -12.91 7.35
C PRO A 87 12.81 -14.26 7.07
N SER A 88 12.01 -14.80 8.00
CA SER A 88 11.29 -16.06 7.79
C SER A 88 10.31 -15.97 6.62
N SER A 89 9.52 -14.90 6.52
CA SER A 89 8.59 -14.68 5.40
C SER A 89 9.30 -14.67 4.05
N ARG A 90 10.50 -14.08 3.96
CA ARG A 90 11.34 -14.11 2.74
C ARG A 90 11.76 -15.52 2.37
N ILE A 91 12.20 -16.30 3.34
CA ILE A 91 12.64 -17.69 3.14
C ILE A 91 11.46 -18.55 2.68
N GLU A 92 10.31 -18.43 3.33
CA GLU A 92 9.10 -19.19 3.00
C GLU A 92 8.63 -18.92 1.56
N VAL A 93 8.59 -17.65 1.13
CA VAL A 93 8.18 -17.28 -0.23
C VAL A 93 9.15 -17.87 -1.27
N VAL A 94 10.47 -17.77 -1.03
CA VAL A 94 11.47 -18.32 -1.96
C VAL A 94 11.38 -19.85 -2.00
N ALA A 95 11.19 -20.50 -0.86
CA ALA A 95 11.04 -21.96 -0.78
C ALA A 95 9.83 -22.45 -1.58
N GLU A 96 8.66 -21.81 -1.40
CA GLU A 96 7.43 -22.11 -2.10
C GLU A 96 7.57 -21.92 -3.62
N MET A 97 8.17 -20.81 -4.05
CA MET A 97 8.44 -20.56 -5.47
C MET A 97 9.40 -21.59 -6.08
N ASN A 98 10.40 -22.06 -5.31
CA ASN A 98 11.35 -23.08 -5.77
C ASN A 98 10.70 -24.46 -5.85
N GLU A 99 9.95 -24.86 -4.83
CA GLU A 99 9.25 -26.15 -4.79
C GLU A 99 8.31 -26.32 -5.99
N LYS A 100 7.59 -25.25 -6.34
CA LYS A 100 6.65 -25.24 -7.46
C LYS A 100 7.28 -24.84 -8.81
N ALA A 101 8.58 -24.60 -8.86
CA ALA A 101 9.31 -24.15 -10.05
C ALA A 101 8.67 -22.89 -10.71
N LEU A 102 8.22 -21.93 -9.91
CA LEU A 102 7.55 -20.72 -10.39
C LEU A 102 8.56 -19.64 -10.79
N ASP A 103 8.36 -19.02 -11.94
CA ASP A 103 9.10 -17.84 -12.38
C ASP A 103 8.60 -16.55 -11.71
N ALA A 104 7.29 -16.46 -11.48
CA ALA A 104 6.63 -15.35 -10.79
C ALA A 104 5.31 -15.80 -10.16
N LEU A 105 4.81 -15.04 -9.20
CA LEU A 105 3.42 -15.09 -8.75
C LEU A 105 2.63 -14.01 -9.48
N VAL A 106 1.39 -14.32 -9.84
CA VAL A 106 0.49 -13.41 -10.55
C VAL A 106 -0.81 -13.29 -9.80
N PHE A 107 -1.25 -12.07 -9.54
CA PHE A 107 -2.48 -11.80 -8.79
C PHE A 107 -3.06 -10.42 -9.17
N PRO A 108 -4.37 -10.18 -8.93
CA PRO A 108 -4.92 -8.84 -9.03
C PRO A 108 -4.18 -7.88 -8.07
N THR A 109 -3.67 -6.76 -8.57
CA THR A 109 -2.96 -5.77 -7.73
C THR A 109 -3.78 -5.35 -6.53
N MET A 110 -5.06 -5.11 -6.76
CA MET A 110 -6.05 -4.88 -5.72
C MET A 110 -7.27 -5.78 -5.99
N PRO A 111 -7.76 -6.53 -5.00
CA PRO A 111 -8.90 -7.42 -5.18
C PRO A 111 -10.24 -6.67 -5.28
N CYS A 112 -10.25 -5.37 -4.98
CA CYS A 112 -11.41 -4.49 -5.11
C CYS A 112 -11.09 -3.33 -6.04
N PRO A 113 -12.08 -2.81 -6.79
CA PRO A 113 -11.94 -1.55 -7.50
C PRO A 113 -11.77 -0.38 -6.52
N ALA A 114 -11.38 0.79 -7.04
CA ALA A 114 -11.30 2.00 -6.23
C ALA A 114 -12.64 2.27 -5.53
N SER A 115 -12.58 2.57 -4.23
CA SER A 115 -13.77 2.94 -3.45
C SER A 115 -14.28 4.32 -3.87
N PRO A 116 -15.60 4.60 -3.70
CA PRO A 116 -16.13 5.94 -3.86
C PRO A 116 -15.43 6.95 -2.95
N LEU A 117 -15.39 8.21 -3.37
CA LEU A 117 -14.92 9.28 -2.51
C LEU A 117 -15.91 9.40 -1.33
N PHE A 118 -15.38 9.53 -0.12
CA PHE A 118 -16.21 9.60 1.11
C PHE A 118 -17.11 10.83 1.18
N THR A 119 -16.94 11.81 0.28
CA THR A 119 -17.79 13.00 0.14
C THR A 119 -19.01 12.76 -0.76
N VAL A 120 -19.07 11.62 -1.44
CA VAL A 120 -20.17 11.21 -2.28
C VAL A 120 -21.02 10.20 -1.51
N GLU A 121 -22.33 10.26 -1.63
CA GLU A 121 -23.24 9.26 -1.06
C GLU A 121 -22.77 7.85 -1.43
N GLU A 122 -23.01 6.89 -0.52
CA GLU A 122 -22.66 5.50 -0.76
C GLU A 122 -23.12 5.05 -2.16
N ASP A 123 -22.18 4.59 -2.98
CA ASP A 123 -22.52 3.94 -4.24
C ASP A 123 -23.05 2.54 -3.92
N PRO A 124 -24.37 2.30 -4.06
CA PRO A 124 -24.97 1.01 -3.76
C PRO A 124 -24.46 -0.10 -4.69
N GLY A 125 -23.80 0.26 -5.79
CA GLY A 125 -23.16 -0.67 -6.71
C GLY A 125 -21.71 -1.04 -6.30
N TYR A 126 -21.11 -0.35 -5.32
CA TYR A 126 -19.78 -0.68 -4.85
C TYR A 126 -19.81 -1.84 -3.88
N VAL A 127 -19.17 -2.94 -4.26
CA VAL A 127 -19.05 -4.15 -3.43
C VAL A 127 -17.59 -4.54 -3.33
N CYS A 128 -17.06 -4.62 -2.11
CA CYS A 128 -15.78 -5.18 -1.79
C CYS A 128 -15.93 -6.18 -0.64
N ASN A 129 -16.08 -7.46 -0.97
CA ASN A 129 -16.36 -8.53 -0.01
C ASN A 129 -15.10 -9.24 0.51
N VAL A 130 -13.94 -8.61 0.37
CA VAL A 130 -12.69 -9.16 0.92
C VAL A 130 -12.39 -8.52 2.27
N PRO A 131 -11.97 -9.29 3.27
CA PRO A 131 -11.69 -8.77 4.62
C PRO A 131 -10.62 -7.68 4.64
N ASP A 132 -9.59 -7.81 3.81
CA ASP A 132 -8.54 -6.81 3.64
C ASP A 132 -8.15 -6.70 2.15
N PRO A 133 -8.52 -5.60 1.47
CA PRO A 133 -8.19 -5.39 0.06
C PRO A 133 -6.71 -5.07 -0.19
N TYR A 134 -5.91 -4.80 0.84
CA TYR A 134 -4.51 -4.42 0.70
C TYR A 134 -3.54 -5.60 0.81
N VAL A 135 -4.03 -6.80 1.15
CA VAL A 135 -3.19 -8.00 1.36
C VAL A 135 -2.22 -8.29 0.21
N PRO A 136 -2.59 -8.19 -1.07
CA PRO A 136 -1.63 -8.42 -2.15
C PRO A 136 -0.41 -7.50 -2.08
N GLY A 137 -0.61 -6.22 -1.76
CA GLY A 137 0.48 -5.24 -1.63
C GLY A 137 1.43 -5.51 -0.45
N TYR A 138 1.00 -6.27 0.55
CA TYR A 138 1.86 -6.61 1.69
C TYR A 138 2.99 -7.57 1.31
N MET A 139 2.85 -8.36 0.24
CA MET A 139 3.90 -9.28 -0.20
C MET A 139 5.21 -8.54 -0.50
N GLY A 140 5.14 -7.53 -1.34
CA GLY A 140 6.30 -6.69 -1.68
C GLY A 140 6.86 -5.98 -0.45
N CYS A 141 6.00 -5.37 0.37
CA CYS A 141 6.39 -4.62 1.57
C CYS A 141 7.08 -5.50 2.64
N VAL A 142 6.53 -6.68 2.92
CA VAL A 142 7.04 -7.60 3.95
C VAL A 142 8.33 -8.29 3.51
N THR A 143 8.42 -8.67 2.25
CA THR A 143 9.58 -9.39 1.72
C THR A 143 10.67 -8.48 1.19
N GLY A 144 10.34 -7.29 0.71
CA GLY A 144 11.23 -6.42 -0.05
C GLY A 144 11.60 -6.99 -1.43
N PHE A 145 10.80 -7.94 -1.94
CA PHE A 145 11.02 -8.53 -3.26
C PHE A 145 10.34 -7.70 -4.35
N PRO A 146 10.84 -7.79 -5.58
CA PRO A 146 10.32 -6.98 -6.68
C PRO A 146 8.92 -7.38 -7.09
N GLU A 147 8.10 -6.37 -7.36
CA GLU A 147 6.76 -6.48 -7.90
C GLU A 147 6.56 -5.43 -8.97
N ILE A 148 5.86 -5.79 -10.05
CA ILE A 148 5.45 -4.88 -11.10
C ILE A 148 3.97 -5.03 -11.40
N THR A 149 3.28 -3.90 -11.50
CA THR A 149 1.85 -3.86 -11.86
C THR A 149 1.69 -3.32 -13.27
N VAL A 150 0.81 -3.95 -14.04
CA VAL A 150 0.39 -3.48 -15.36
C VAL A 150 -1.14 -3.43 -15.47
N PRO A 151 -1.70 -2.57 -16.35
CA PRO A 151 -3.14 -2.52 -16.56
C PRO A 151 -3.70 -3.87 -17.02
N ALA A 152 -4.74 -4.35 -16.35
CA ALA A 152 -5.44 -5.59 -16.71
C ALA A 152 -6.79 -5.34 -17.41
N GLY A 153 -7.25 -4.11 -17.44
CA GLY A 153 -8.53 -3.71 -18.04
C GLY A 153 -9.32 -2.76 -17.15
N PHE A 154 -10.62 -2.85 -17.28
CA PHE A 154 -11.57 -1.99 -16.57
C PHE A 154 -12.75 -2.81 -16.07
N THR A 155 -13.33 -2.39 -14.95
CA THR A 155 -14.60 -2.91 -14.47
C THR A 155 -15.75 -2.50 -15.40
N THR A 156 -16.93 -3.07 -15.22
CA THR A 156 -18.13 -2.73 -16.01
C THR A 156 -18.53 -1.26 -15.90
N ASN A 157 -18.22 -0.61 -14.78
CA ASN A 157 -18.44 0.82 -14.54
C ASN A 157 -17.20 1.68 -14.87
N GLY A 158 -16.21 1.14 -15.57
CA GLY A 158 -15.10 1.91 -16.13
C GLY A 158 -13.92 2.19 -15.18
N LEU A 159 -13.87 1.59 -13.99
CA LEU A 159 -12.75 1.73 -13.07
C LEU A 159 -11.55 0.86 -13.52
N PRO A 160 -10.32 1.38 -13.51
CA PRO A 160 -9.16 0.61 -13.92
C PRO A 160 -8.83 -0.51 -12.91
N VAL A 161 -8.36 -1.63 -13.43
CA VAL A 161 -7.84 -2.76 -12.64
C VAL A 161 -6.44 -3.12 -13.09
N GLY A 162 -5.61 -3.54 -12.14
CA GLY A 162 -4.24 -3.95 -12.38
C GLY A 162 -4.02 -5.43 -12.09
N VAL A 163 -3.02 -6.00 -12.74
CA VAL A 163 -2.44 -7.30 -12.42
C VAL A 163 -0.98 -7.11 -12.04
N SER A 164 -0.58 -7.75 -10.94
CA SER A 164 0.79 -7.73 -10.42
C SER A 164 1.53 -9.02 -10.76
N PHE A 165 2.80 -8.86 -11.09
CA PHE A 165 3.79 -9.92 -11.19
C PHE A 165 4.81 -9.72 -10.07
N PHE A 166 4.93 -10.70 -9.20
CA PHE A 166 5.83 -10.68 -8.06
C PHE A 166 6.90 -11.75 -8.21
N GLY A 167 8.15 -11.44 -7.91
CA GLY A 167 9.29 -12.31 -8.15
C GLY A 167 10.21 -12.51 -6.97
N ARG A 168 11.24 -13.35 -7.17
CA ARG A 168 12.33 -13.54 -6.23
C ARG A 168 13.21 -12.28 -6.14
N PRO A 169 14.10 -12.17 -5.14
CA PRO A 169 15.09 -11.10 -5.11
C PRO A 169 15.85 -10.99 -6.44
N TYR A 170 16.01 -9.75 -6.92
CA TYR A 170 16.72 -9.42 -8.16
C TYR A 170 16.09 -9.98 -9.43
N ALA A 171 14.80 -10.32 -9.42
CA ALA A 171 14.06 -10.81 -10.59
C ALA A 171 13.48 -9.69 -11.47
N GLU A 172 13.81 -8.41 -11.23
CA GLU A 172 13.27 -7.25 -11.96
C GLU A 172 13.32 -7.41 -13.48
N PRO A 173 14.45 -7.85 -14.11
CA PRO A 173 14.50 -8.02 -15.56
C PRO A 173 13.48 -9.08 -16.06
N ARG A 174 13.30 -10.16 -15.29
CA ARG A 174 12.32 -11.22 -15.61
C ARG A 174 10.89 -10.70 -15.51
N LEU A 175 10.58 -9.95 -14.44
CA LEU A 175 9.26 -9.37 -14.23
C LEU A 175 8.90 -8.33 -15.30
N ILE A 176 9.85 -7.48 -15.69
CA ILE A 176 9.66 -6.54 -16.79
C ILE A 176 9.34 -7.28 -18.09
N GLY A 177 10.05 -8.36 -18.38
CA GLY A 177 9.78 -9.19 -19.56
C GLY A 177 8.38 -9.81 -19.55
N LEU A 178 7.93 -10.35 -18.41
CA LEU A 178 6.58 -10.91 -18.25
C LEU A 178 5.50 -9.83 -18.36
N ALA A 179 5.69 -8.69 -17.70
CA ALA A 179 4.77 -7.56 -17.74
C ALA A 179 4.63 -6.99 -19.14
N TYR A 180 5.75 -6.82 -19.86
CA TYR A 180 5.77 -6.39 -21.26
C TYR A 180 5.03 -7.37 -22.18
N ALA A 181 5.29 -8.67 -22.05
CA ALA A 181 4.61 -9.69 -22.84
C ALA A 181 3.09 -9.66 -22.59
N TYR A 182 2.66 -9.50 -21.33
CA TYR A 182 1.26 -9.38 -20.98
C TYR A 182 0.63 -8.10 -21.58
N GLU A 183 1.30 -6.96 -21.46
CA GLU A 183 0.81 -5.69 -21.99
C GLU A 183 0.63 -5.76 -23.52
N GLN A 184 1.61 -6.33 -24.24
CA GLN A 184 1.54 -6.51 -25.70
C GLN A 184 0.42 -7.47 -26.13
N ALA A 185 0.20 -8.52 -25.35
CA ALA A 185 -0.84 -9.52 -25.67
C ALA A 185 -2.26 -9.00 -25.41
N THR A 186 -2.44 -8.15 -24.39
CA THR A 186 -3.78 -7.73 -23.96
C THR A 186 -4.20 -6.37 -24.49
N GLY A 187 -3.27 -5.44 -24.71
CA GLY A 187 -3.57 -4.06 -25.09
C GLY A 187 -4.51 -3.36 -24.10
N ALA A 188 -4.49 -3.76 -22.83
CA ALA A 188 -5.48 -3.37 -21.83
C ALA A 188 -5.38 -1.88 -21.42
N ARG A 189 -4.22 -1.25 -21.63
CA ARG A 189 -4.00 0.16 -21.27
C ARG A 189 -4.83 1.09 -22.14
N LYS A 190 -5.53 2.02 -21.50
CA LYS A 190 -6.18 3.16 -22.15
C LYS A 190 -5.74 4.46 -21.48
N PRO A 191 -5.46 5.53 -22.23
CA PRO A 191 -5.18 6.83 -21.62
C PRO A 191 -6.44 7.36 -20.92
N PRO A 192 -6.29 8.14 -19.83
CA PRO A 192 -7.43 8.78 -19.18
C PRO A 192 -8.11 9.75 -20.16
N PRO A 193 -9.45 9.69 -20.33
CA PRO A 193 -10.14 10.55 -21.29
C PRO A 193 -10.10 12.04 -20.91
N SER A 194 -9.90 12.34 -19.63
CA SER A 194 -9.81 13.71 -19.09
C SER A 194 -8.41 14.32 -19.14
N THR A 195 -7.40 13.55 -19.53
CA THR A 195 -6.02 14.02 -19.60
C THR A 195 -5.61 14.14 -21.08
N PRO A 196 -5.48 15.35 -21.63
CA PRO A 196 -5.04 15.52 -23.02
C PRO A 196 -3.59 15.03 -23.19
N PRO A 197 -3.19 14.66 -24.43
CA PRO A 197 -1.79 14.36 -24.74
C PRO A 197 -0.93 15.57 -24.37
N LEU A 198 0.27 15.30 -23.86
CA LEU A 198 1.28 16.33 -23.73
C LEU A 198 1.73 16.74 -25.14
N ASN A 199 1.60 18.03 -25.46
CA ASN A 199 2.12 18.61 -26.70
C ASN A 199 3.63 18.75 -26.66
#